data_8dcbe3e5fd5116db31f96a7143743c16
#
_entry.id   8dcbe3e5fd5116db31f96a7143743c16
#
_cell.length_a   1.000
_cell.length_b   1.000
_cell.length_c   1.000
_cell.angle_alpha   90.00
_cell.angle_beta   90.00
_cell.angle_gamma   90.00
#
_symmetry.space_group_name_H-M   'P 1'
#
loop_
_entity.id
_entity.type
_entity.pdbx_description
1 polymer ?
#
loop_
_entity_poly.entity_id
_entity_poly.type
_entity_poly.pdbx_seq_one_letter_code
_entity_poly.pdbx_strand_id
1 'polypeptide(L)'
;MTMWIKNILKLFGTSLLICAAVAVLVGVAAALRLPYDTGSFLTLDFISSIGLIPFTFGMLVAMIVASDHFSKRIIGARVAIGASRACIFRELWLGGLVLSILPTILCVLTCHAIMIARVNEPCGVEGEAQLLYDFAPCVLPFVALVSMSMASMLVVRDAGRTALLVLTEQLSLVAIMMTMAQGDACNSLFEIHPMMFMRMLAEGTLQPVDIAIGECASMCWALLFLCLGWISFRRCELR
;
A
#
# COMPACT_ATOMS: atom_id res chain seq x y z
N MET A 1 -18.39 18.00 -4.84
CA MET A 1 -17.66 16.72 -4.94
C MET A 1 -17.43 16.40 -6.41
N THR A 2 -16.21 16.33 -6.86
CA THR A 2 -15.84 16.14 -8.26
C THR A 2 -16.37 14.81 -8.82
N MET A 3 -16.73 14.79 -10.10
CA MET A 3 -17.34 13.62 -10.76
C MET A 3 -16.51 12.34 -10.63
N TRP A 4 -15.19 12.46 -10.60
CA TRP A 4 -14.30 11.30 -10.45
C TRP A 4 -14.32 10.69 -9.05
N ILE A 5 -14.48 11.48 -7.98
CA ILE A 5 -14.65 10.95 -6.61
C ILE A 5 -15.90 10.08 -6.51
N LYS A 6 -17.03 10.56 -7.12
CA LYS A 6 -18.26 9.77 -7.19
C LYS A 6 -18.05 8.44 -7.91
N ASN A 7 -17.26 8.44 -8.99
CA ASN A 7 -16.94 7.23 -9.73
C ASN A 7 -16.08 6.27 -8.92
N ILE A 8 -15.04 6.75 -8.24
CA ILE A 8 -14.22 5.92 -7.33
C ILE A 8 -15.11 5.31 -6.24
N LEU A 9 -15.92 6.10 -5.56
CA LEU A 9 -16.83 5.61 -4.52
C LEU A 9 -17.84 4.60 -5.07
N LYS A 10 -18.32 4.77 -6.29
CA LYS A 10 -19.21 3.79 -6.93
C LYS A 10 -18.50 2.47 -7.28
N LEU A 11 -17.23 2.55 -7.70
CA LEU A 11 -16.43 1.38 -8.07
C LEU A 11 -15.91 0.61 -6.86
N PHE A 12 -15.46 1.32 -5.84
CA PHE A 12 -14.70 0.76 -4.72
C PHE A 12 -15.39 0.92 -3.36
N GLY A 13 -16.52 1.63 -3.27
CA GLY A 13 -17.10 2.05 -1.98
C GLY A 13 -17.43 0.89 -1.03
N THR A 14 -18.05 -0.19 -1.53
CA THR A 14 -18.33 -1.37 -0.70
C THR A 14 -17.05 -2.04 -0.23
N SER A 15 -16.07 -2.18 -1.11
CA SER A 15 -14.76 -2.76 -0.79
C SER A 15 -13.99 -1.89 0.18
N LEU A 16 -14.09 -0.56 0.06
CA LEU A 16 -13.49 0.37 1.00
C LEU A 16 -14.07 0.22 2.40
N LEU A 17 -15.39 0.06 2.53
CA LEU A 17 -16.03 -0.17 3.83
C LEU A 17 -15.56 -1.48 4.48
N ILE A 18 -15.44 -2.55 3.70
CA ILE A 18 -14.92 -3.83 4.19
C ILE A 18 -13.47 -3.68 4.64
N CYS A 19 -12.61 -3.06 3.83
CA CYS A 19 -11.21 -2.81 4.18
C CYS A 19 -11.09 -1.93 5.43
N ALA A 20 -11.93 -0.91 5.57
CA ALA A 20 -11.96 -0.06 6.75
C ALA A 20 -12.36 -0.83 8.02
N ALA A 21 -13.40 -1.69 7.93
CA ALA A 21 -13.81 -2.53 9.06
C ALA A 21 -12.71 -3.50 9.48
N VAL A 22 -12.05 -4.16 8.54
CA VAL A 22 -10.91 -5.05 8.81
C VAL A 22 -9.76 -4.26 9.46
N ALA A 23 -9.45 -3.08 8.96
CA ALA A 23 -8.38 -2.23 9.49
C ALA A 23 -8.65 -1.81 10.95
N VAL A 24 -9.89 -1.44 11.27
CA VAL A 24 -10.30 -1.12 12.65
C VAL A 24 -10.14 -2.35 13.55
N LEU A 25 -10.61 -3.53 13.11
CA LEU A 25 -10.47 -4.77 13.89
C LEU A 25 -9.01 -5.14 14.14
N VAL A 26 -8.15 -5.00 13.14
CA VAL A 26 -6.69 -5.22 13.26
C VAL A 26 -6.08 -4.21 14.23
N GLY A 27 -6.43 -2.93 14.12
CA GLY A 27 -5.96 -1.88 15.03
C GLY A 27 -6.37 -2.12 16.49
N VAL A 28 -7.61 -2.52 16.73
CA VAL A 28 -8.09 -2.91 18.07
C VAL A 28 -7.33 -4.13 18.59
N ALA A 29 -7.20 -5.18 17.79
CA ALA A 29 -6.50 -6.41 18.19
C ALA A 29 -5.02 -6.15 18.50
N ALA A 30 -4.37 -5.28 17.72
CA ALA A 30 -3.00 -4.84 17.94
C ALA A 30 -2.87 -4.08 19.27
N ALA A 31 -3.72 -3.07 19.47
CA ALA A 31 -3.71 -2.27 20.70
C ALA A 31 -3.94 -3.12 21.96
N LEU A 32 -4.75 -4.16 21.90
CA LEU A 32 -4.99 -5.05 23.03
C LEU A 32 -3.81 -5.97 23.34
N ARG A 33 -2.95 -6.25 22.37
CA ARG A 33 -1.77 -7.13 22.55
C ARG A 33 -0.50 -6.39 22.96
N LEU A 34 -0.41 -5.08 22.69
CA LEU A 34 0.76 -4.29 23.02
C LEU A 34 0.89 -4.12 24.55
N PRO A 35 2.11 -4.27 25.10
CA PRO A 35 2.36 -4.04 26.54
C PRO A 35 2.17 -2.57 26.88
N TYR A 36 1.77 -2.29 28.14
CA TYR A 36 1.44 -0.95 28.63
C TYR A 36 2.64 0.01 28.74
N ASP A 37 3.86 -0.53 28.73
CA ASP A 37 5.07 0.17 29.19
C ASP A 37 5.90 0.81 28.05
N THR A 38 5.48 0.70 26.82
CA THR A 38 6.27 1.21 25.70
C THR A 38 5.79 2.62 25.32
N GLY A 39 6.46 3.64 25.83
CA GLY A 39 6.19 5.05 25.49
C GLY A 39 6.38 5.45 24.01
N SER A 40 6.77 4.47 23.17
CA SER A 40 6.95 4.64 21.73
C SER A 40 6.16 3.60 20.92
N PHE A 41 4.83 3.60 21.07
CA PHE A 41 3.94 2.58 20.51
C PHE A 41 3.82 2.58 18.99
N LEU A 42 4.11 3.68 18.36
CA LEU A 42 3.97 3.85 16.92
C LEU A 42 5.33 4.04 16.29
N THR A 43 6.21 3.11 16.62
CA THR A 43 7.48 2.99 15.90
C THR A 43 7.23 2.48 14.49
N LEU A 44 8.17 2.74 13.61
CA LEU A 44 8.20 2.16 12.26
C LEU A 44 8.06 0.63 12.28
N ASP A 45 8.51 -0.05 13.34
CA ASP A 45 8.29 -1.49 13.61
C ASP A 45 6.81 -1.86 13.66
N PHE A 46 5.99 -1.03 14.30
CA PHE A 46 4.54 -1.25 14.33
C PHE A 46 3.93 -1.10 12.93
N ILE A 47 4.29 -0.05 12.22
CA ILE A 47 3.81 0.20 10.86
C ILE A 47 4.25 -0.93 9.93
N SER A 48 5.51 -1.38 10.02
CA SER A 48 6.03 -2.47 9.18
C SER A 48 5.40 -3.83 9.49
N SER A 49 5.08 -4.10 10.77
CA SER A 49 4.57 -5.42 11.20
C SER A 49 3.06 -5.52 11.06
N ILE A 50 2.32 -4.54 11.57
CA ILE A 50 0.85 -4.58 11.67
C ILE A 50 0.18 -3.76 10.57
N GLY A 51 0.76 -2.62 10.21
CA GLY A 51 0.27 -1.77 9.12
C GLY A 51 0.33 -2.44 7.75
N LEU A 52 1.26 -3.37 7.54
CA LEU A 52 1.34 -4.16 6.31
C LEU A 52 0.15 -5.08 6.10
N ILE A 53 -0.53 -5.55 7.16
CA ILE A 53 -1.70 -6.43 7.05
C ILE A 53 -2.85 -5.74 6.31
N PRO A 54 -3.41 -4.61 6.81
CA PRO A 54 -4.48 -3.92 6.10
C PRO A 54 -4.04 -3.37 4.74
N PHE A 55 -2.77 -3.00 4.58
CA PHE A 55 -2.19 -2.57 3.33
C PHE A 55 -2.21 -3.69 2.27
N THR A 56 -1.68 -4.87 2.61
CA THR A 56 -1.67 -6.05 1.71
C THR A 56 -3.09 -6.49 1.37
N PHE A 57 -3.98 -6.50 2.35
CA PHE A 57 -5.40 -6.81 2.15
C PHE A 57 -6.05 -5.81 1.18
N GLY A 58 -5.83 -4.53 1.37
CA GLY A 58 -6.31 -3.48 0.47
C GLY A 58 -5.80 -3.63 -0.96
N MET A 59 -4.50 -3.95 -1.14
CA MET A 59 -3.93 -4.24 -2.45
C MET A 59 -4.62 -5.43 -3.14
N LEU A 60 -4.83 -6.53 -2.42
CA LEU A 60 -5.50 -7.71 -2.96
C LEU A 60 -6.93 -7.39 -3.39
N VAL A 61 -7.68 -6.66 -2.54
CA VAL A 61 -9.04 -6.23 -2.86
C VAL A 61 -9.06 -5.31 -4.08
N ALA A 62 -8.12 -4.37 -4.18
CA ALA A 62 -8.00 -3.48 -5.33
C ALA A 62 -7.79 -4.27 -6.64
N MET A 63 -6.92 -5.27 -6.62
CA MET A 63 -6.67 -6.14 -7.78
C MET A 63 -7.92 -6.95 -8.16
N ILE A 64 -8.62 -7.52 -7.18
CA ILE A 64 -9.85 -8.29 -7.41
C ILE A 64 -10.92 -7.40 -8.05
N VAL A 65 -11.17 -6.21 -7.48
CA VAL A 65 -12.17 -5.27 -8.01
C VAL A 65 -11.82 -4.82 -9.42
N ALA A 66 -10.55 -4.48 -9.66
CA ALA A 66 -10.13 -4.07 -10.99
C ALA A 66 -10.27 -5.21 -12.01
N SER A 67 -9.90 -6.45 -11.66
CA SER A 67 -10.07 -7.63 -12.51
C SER A 67 -11.55 -7.93 -12.79
N ASP A 68 -12.42 -7.80 -11.80
CA ASP A 68 -13.87 -7.99 -11.97
C ASP A 68 -14.47 -7.00 -12.97
N HIS A 69 -13.99 -5.75 -12.97
CA HIS A 69 -14.40 -4.75 -13.95
C HIS A 69 -13.97 -5.09 -15.39
N PHE A 70 -12.84 -5.77 -15.57
CA PHE A 70 -12.43 -6.31 -16.87
C PHE A 70 -13.32 -7.49 -17.27
N SER A 71 -13.50 -8.47 -16.39
CA SER A 71 -14.26 -9.70 -16.67
C SER A 71 -15.72 -9.42 -16.98
N LYS A 72 -16.34 -8.47 -16.29
CA LYS A 72 -17.73 -8.04 -16.53
C LYS A 72 -17.87 -7.05 -17.70
N ARG A 73 -16.80 -6.77 -18.43
CA ARG A 73 -16.78 -5.82 -19.57
C ARG A 73 -17.24 -4.39 -19.22
N ILE A 74 -17.24 -4.02 -17.94
CA ILE A 74 -17.69 -2.70 -17.48
C ILE A 74 -16.79 -1.61 -18.08
N ILE A 75 -15.49 -1.85 -18.17
CA ILE A 75 -14.51 -0.92 -18.75
C ILE A 75 -14.80 -0.70 -20.23
N GLY A 76 -15.07 -1.78 -20.99
CA GLY A 76 -15.44 -1.70 -22.42
C GLY A 76 -16.72 -0.91 -22.63
N ALA A 77 -17.76 -1.16 -21.83
CA ALA A 77 -19.02 -0.41 -21.89
C ALA A 77 -18.80 1.08 -21.59
N ARG A 78 -17.97 1.43 -20.60
CA ARG A 78 -17.65 2.84 -20.28
C ARG A 78 -16.93 3.55 -21.44
N VAL A 79 -16.00 2.87 -22.09
CA VAL A 79 -15.31 3.42 -23.27
C VAL A 79 -16.29 3.60 -24.44
N ALA A 80 -17.20 2.63 -24.64
CA ALA A 80 -18.24 2.73 -25.69
C ALA A 80 -19.20 3.93 -25.47
N ILE A 81 -19.44 4.32 -24.23
CA ILE A 81 -20.27 5.50 -23.87
C ILE A 81 -19.45 6.81 -23.95
N GLY A 82 -18.16 6.76 -24.31
CA GLY A 82 -17.33 7.94 -24.51
C GLY A 82 -16.42 8.30 -23.33
N ALA A 83 -16.28 7.45 -22.30
CA ALA A 83 -15.30 7.70 -21.25
C ALA A 83 -13.87 7.51 -21.78
N SER A 84 -12.99 8.48 -21.55
CA SER A 84 -11.60 8.36 -21.97
C SER A 84 -10.86 7.26 -21.20
N ARG A 85 -9.99 6.52 -21.88
CA ARG A 85 -9.15 5.49 -21.26
C ARG A 85 -8.29 6.05 -20.12
N ALA A 86 -7.77 7.27 -20.28
CA ALA A 86 -6.98 7.94 -19.25
C ALA A 86 -7.79 8.20 -17.97
N CYS A 87 -9.05 8.60 -18.11
CA CYS A 87 -9.93 8.80 -16.97
C CYS A 87 -10.18 7.50 -16.22
N ILE A 88 -10.50 6.43 -16.95
CA ILE A 88 -10.75 5.10 -16.35
C ILE A 88 -9.49 4.57 -15.65
N PHE A 89 -8.33 4.66 -16.32
CA PHE A 89 -7.04 4.25 -15.73
C PHE A 89 -6.75 4.99 -14.42
N ARG A 90 -6.90 6.32 -14.44
CA ARG A 90 -6.70 7.15 -13.25
C ARG A 90 -7.65 6.75 -12.10
N GLU A 91 -8.91 6.48 -12.40
CA GLU A 91 -9.89 6.05 -11.40
C GLU A 91 -9.54 4.69 -10.79
N LEU A 92 -9.12 3.73 -11.61
CA LEU A 92 -8.67 2.42 -11.14
C LEU A 92 -7.43 2.53 -10.27
N TRP A 93 -6.43 3.30 -10.72
CA TRP A 93 -5.17 3.46 -9.99
C TRP A 93 -5.36 4.21 -8.67
N LEU A 94 -6.08 5.34 -8.68
CA LEU A 94 -6.39 6.09 -7.46
C LEU A 94 -7.29 5.29 -6.52
N GLY A 95 -8.24 4.52 -7.03
CA GLY A 95 -9.04 3.61 -6.25
C GLY A 95 -8.20 2.54 -5.56
N GLY A 96 -7.21 1.97 -6.26
CA GLY A 96 -6.24 1.04 -5.70
C GLY A 96 -5.41 1.66 -4.57
N LEU A 97 -4.92 2.90 -4.75
CA LEU A 97 -4.21 3.65 -3.72
C LEU A 97 -5.08 3.87 -2.48
N VAL A 98 -6.32 4.35 -2.68
CA VAL A 98 -7.25 4.60 -1.56
C VAL A 98 -7.56 3.32 -0.80
N LEU A 99 -7.80 2.21 -1.50
CA LEU A 99 -8.08 0.91 -0.88
C LEU A 99 -6.89 0.33 -0.11
N SER A 100 -5.66 0.66 -0.50
CA SER A 100 -4.46 0.14 0.14
C SER A 100 -3.98 1.03 1.28
N ILE A 101 -3.87 2.33 1.06
CA ILE A 101 -3.26 3.27 2.02
C ILE A 101 -4.24 3.68 3.11
N LEU A 102 -5.51 4.01 2.75
CA LEU A 102 -6.48 4.50 3.73
C LEU A 102 -6.78 3.50 4.87
N PRO A 103 -6.96 2.18 4.61
CA PRO A 103 -7.12 1.21 5.69
C PRO A 103 -5.90 1.13 6.60
N THR A 104 -4.68 1.26 6.05
CA THR A 104 -3.45 1.27 6.84
C THR A 104 -3.42 2.45 7.79
N ILE A 105 -3.70 3.66 7.30
CA ILE A 105 -3.81 4.86 8.12
C ILE A 105 -4.87 4.67 9.21
N LEU A 106 -6.04 4.16 8.86
CA LEU A 106 -7.13 3.93 9.80
C LEU A 106 -6.75 2.91 10.88
N CYS A 107 -6.04 1.85 10.54
CA CYS A 107 -5.51 0.86 11.48
C CYS A 107 -4.58 1.52 12.50
N VAL A 108 -3.61 2.30 12.03
CA VAL A 108 -2.63 3.01 12.86
C VAL A 108 -3.32 3.99 13.79
N LEU A 109 -4.24 4.82 13.27
CA LEU A 109 -4.99 5.79 14.08
C LEU A 109 -5.89 5.11 15.12
N THR A 110 -6.52 3.99 14.78
CA THR A 110 -7.36 3.23 15.73
C THR A 110 -6.52 2.66 16.86
N CYS A 111 -5.38 2.07 16.54
CA CYS A 111 -4.47 1.56 17.54
C CYS A 111 -3.98 2.68 18.47
N HIS A 112 -3.55 3.80 17.90
CA HIS A 112 -3.10 4.97 18.64
C HIS A 112 -4.18 5.51 19.59
N ALA A 113 -5.41 5.69 19.11
CA ALA A 113 -6.52 6.18 19.92
C ALA A 113 -6.82 5.28 21.12
N ILE A 114 -6.78 3.95 20.92
CA ILE A 114 -7.00 2.99 22.00
C ILE A 114 -5.85 3.03 23.01
N MET A 115 -4.62 3.16 22.55
CA MET A 115 -3.46 3.23 23.43
C MET A 115 -3.50 4.49 24.32
N ILE A 116 -3.80 5.66 23.72
CA ILE A 116 -4.01 6.91 24.50
C ILE A 116 -5.10 6.69 25.57
N ALA A 117 -6.23 6.10 25.20
CA ALA A 117 -7.33 5.84 26.13
C ALA A 117 -6.97 4.88 27.27
N ARG A 118 -6.03 3.95 27.03
CA ARG A 118 -5.57 2.97 28.04
C ARG A 118 -4.55 3.53 29.01
N VAL A 119 -3.66 4.41 28.55
CA VAL A 119 -2.55 4.94 29.37
C VAL A 119 -3.02 6.09 30.26
N ASN A 120 -4.19 6.70 29.98
CA ASN A 120 -4.73 7.89 30.69
C ASN A 120 -3.75 9.09 30.72
N GLU A 121 -2.66 9.03 29.99
CA GLU A 121 -1.76 10.16 29.81
C GLU A 121 -2.01 10.78 28.44
N PRO A 122 -2.17 12.11 28.37
CA PRO A 122 -2.24 12.78 27.08
C PRO A 122 -0.89 12.54 26.39
N CYS A 123 -0.89 11.81 25.27
CA CYS A 123 0.25 11.83 24.37
C CYS A 123 0.51 13.30 24.04
N GLY A 124 1.67 13.81 24.47
CA GLY A 124 2.01 15.21 24.18
C GLY A 124 2.02 15.43 22.67
N VAL A 125 1.84 16.68 22.25
CA VAL A 125 1.90 17.11 20.84
C VAL A 125 3.15 16.59 20.12
N GLU A 126 4.22 16.34 20.86
CA GLU A 126 5.46 15.71 20.39
C GLU A 126 5.25 14.27 19.89
N GLY A 127 4.42 13.47 20.55
CA GLY A 127 4.14 12.08 20.12
C GLY A 127 3.30 12.01 18.85
N GLU A 128 2.36 12.93 18.66
CA GLU A 128 1.56 13.01 17.42
C GLU A 128 2.40 13.49 16.23
N ALA A 129 3.28 14.46 16.45
CA ALA A 129 4.21 14.93 15.43
C ALA A 129 5.22 13.84 15.04
N GLN A 130 5.68 13.05 16.02
CA GLN A 130 6.58 11.92 15.76
C GLN A 130 5.89 10.85 14.91
N LEU A 131 4.63 10.52 15.16
CA LEU A 131 3.87 9.58 14.35
C LEU A 131 3.82 10.00 12.88
N LEU A 132 3.51 11.27 12.61
CA LEU A 132 3.48 11.80 11.24
C LEU A 132 4.86 11.76 10.59
N TYR A 133 5.90 12.07 11.35
CA TYR A 133 7.28 12.03 10.90
C TYR A 133 7.70 10.61 10.53
N ASP A 134 7.36 9.62 11.35
CA ASP A 134 7.70 8.22 11.11
C ASP A 134 6.88 7.59 9.97
N PHE A 135 5.65 8.06 9.77
CA PHE A 135 4.78 7.53 8.71
C PHE A 135 5.08 8.14 7.32
N ALA A 136 5.54 9.38 7.27
CA ALA A 136 5.76 10.11 6.02
C ALA A 136 6.70 9.36 5.04
N PRO A 137 7.86 8.80 5.47
CA PRO A 137 8.75 8.06 4.57
C PRO A 137 8.15 6.75 4.02
N CYS A 138 7.10 6.22 4.65
CA CYS A 138 6.44 4.98 4.19
C CYS A 138 5.49 5.21 3.01
N VAL A 139 5.05 6.45 2.76
CA VAL A 139 4.02 6.76 1.76
C VAL A 139 4.50 6.44 0.34
N LEU A 140 5.71 6.86 -0.05
CA LEU A 140 6.24 6.60 -1.39
C LEU A 140 6.48 5.12 -1.67
N PRO A 141 7.08 4.32 -0.76
CA PRO A 141 7.15 2.87 -0.90
C PRO A 141 5.77 2.21 -1.06
N PHE A 142 4.76 2.62 -0.29
CA PHE A 142 3.40 2.11 -0.46
C PHE A 142 2.83 2.44 -1.84
N VAL A 143 3.00 3.67 -2.31
CA VAL A 143 2.58 4.06 -3.67
C VAL A 143 3.28 3.21 -4.74
N ALA A 144 4.57 2.93 -4.57
CA ALA A 144 5.33 2.10 -5.49
C ALA A 144 4.81 0.65 -5.52
N LEU A 145 4.56 0.04 -4.37
CA LEU A 145 4.03 -1.33 -4.26
C LEU A 145 2.62 -1.45 -4.83
N VAL A 146 1.75 -0.46 -4.59
CA VAL A 146 0.42 -0.43 -5.20
C VAL A 146 0.52 -0.29 -6.72
N SER A 147 1.40 0.59 -7.21
CA SER A 147 1.61 0.80 -8.64
C SER A 147 2.10 -0.47 -9.32
N MET A 148 3.01 -1.22 -8.69
CA MET A 148 3.49 -2.51 -9.15
C MET A 148 2.37 -3.54 -9.23
N SER A 149 1.60 -3.68 -8.17
CA SER A 149 0.47 -4.62 -8.10
C SER A 149 -0.61 -4.31 -9.14
N MET A 150 -0.95 -3.03 -9.30
CA MET A 150 -1.93 -2.60 -10.30
C MET A 150 -1.41 -2.76 -11.73
N ALA A 151 -0.13 -2.50 -11.99
CA ALA A 151 0.47 -2.73 -13.30
C ALA A 151 0.45 -4.23 -13.65
N SER A 152 0.82 -5.09 -12.71
CA SER A 152 0.78 -6.55 -12.87
C SER A 152 -0.65 -7.04 -13.18
N MET A 153 -1.67 -6.52 -12.50
CA MET A 153 -3.07 -6.80 -12.77
C MET A 153 -3.48 -6.36 -14.18
N LEU A 154 -3.07 -5.17 -14.61
CA LEU A 154 -3.39 -4.63 -15.94
C LEU A 154 -2.73 -5.43 -17.08
N VAL A 155 -1.58 -6.06 -16.81
CA VAL A 155 -0.88 -6.94 -17.75
C VAL A 155 -1.54 -8.30 -17.81
N VAL A 156 -1.75 -8.94 -16.65
CA VAL A 156 -2.24 -10.33 -16.52
C VAL A 156 -3.76 -10.40 -16.69
N ARG A 157 -4.50 -9.38 -16.23
CA ARG A 157 -5.97 -9.24 -16.31
C ARG A 157 -6.77 -10.36 -15.64
N ASP A 158 -6.15 -11.10 -14.78
CA ASP A 158 -6.76 -12.16 -13.98
C ASP A 158 -6.36 -11.99 -12.54
N ALA A 159 -7.34 -11.89 -11.62
CA ALA A 159 -7.09 -11.60 -10.22
C ALA A 159 -6.28 -12.68 -9.53
N GLY A 160 -6.60 -13.95 -9.80
CA GLY A 160 -5.93 -15.09 -9.17
C GLY A 160 -4.45 -15.18 -9.58
N ARG A 161 -4.19 -15.07 -10.88
CA ARG A 161 -2.82 -15.09 -11.42
C ARG A 161 -2.01 -13.88 -10.97
N THR A 162 -2.64 -12.70 -10.90
CA THR A 162 -1.96 -11.49 -10.42
C THR A 162 -1.65 -11.59 -8.94
N ALA A 163 -2.59 -12.06 -8.12
CA ALA A 163 -2.35 -12.29 -6.70
C ALA A 163 -1.22 -13.29 -6.48
N LEU A 164 -1.20 -14.39 -7.24
CA LEU A 164 -0.12 -15.36 -7.19
C LEU A 164 1.23 -14.75 -7.57
N LEU A 165 1.27 -13.96 -8.65
CA LEU A 165 2.49 -13.27 -9.10
C LEU A 165 3.03 -12.33 -8.02
N VAL A 166 2.19 -11.46 -7.47
CA VAL A 166 2.58 -10.48 -6.45
C VAL A 166 2.99 -11.17 -5.15
N LEU A 167 2.26 -12.21 -4.72
CA LEU A 167 2.63 -12.99 -3.54
C LEU A 167 3.96 -13.74 -3.75
N THR A 168 4.17 -14.34 -4.92
CA THR A 168 5.43 -15.01 -5.24
C THR A 168 6.59 -14.03 -5.24
N GLU A 169 6.41 -12.84 -5.77
CA GLU A 169 7.41 -11.78 -5.76
C GLU A 169 7.74 -11.35 -4.32
N GLN A 170 6.73 -11.08 -3.50
CA GLN A 170 6.93 -10.73 -2.09
C GLN A 170 7.63 -11.84 -1.29
N LEU A 171 7.21 -13.10 -1.48
CA LEU A 171 7.83 -14.25 -0.82
C LEU A 171 9.27 -14.48 -1.29
N SER A 172 9.55 -14.31 -2.59
CA SER A 172 10.92 -14.42 -3.11
C SER A 172 11.83 -13.33 -2.57
N LEU A 173 11.34 -12.09 -2.45
CA LEU A 173 12.07 -11.01 -1.80
C LEU A 173 12.36 -11.30 -0.33
N VAL A 174 11.38 -11.78 0.43
CA VAL A 174 11.58 -12.19 1.82
C VAL A 174 12.60 -13.32 1.93
N ALA A 175 12.53 -14.32 1.06
CA ALA A 175 13.49 -15.44 1.03
C ALA A 175 14.91 -14.95 0.71
N ILE A 176 15.04 -14.06 -0.29
CA ILE A 176 16.32 -13.44 -0.64
C ILE A 176 16.86 -12.62 0.55
N MET A 177 16.01 -11.86 1.22
CA MET A 177 16.38 -11.08 2.40
C MET A 177 16.92 -11.98 3.53
N MET A 178 16.27 -13.12 3.78
CA MET A 178 16.71 -14.07 4.81
C MET A 178 18.05 -14.71 4.47
N THR A 179 18.32 -14.98 3.19
CA THR A 179 19.58 -15.56 2.73
C THR A 179 20.72 -14.55 2.73
N MET A 180 20.45 -13.28 2.42
CA MET A 180 21.45 -12.21 2.35
C MET A 180 21.82 -11.62 3.71
N ALA A 181 20.96 -11.72 4.71
CA ALA A 181 21.33 -11.37 6.09
C ALA A 181 22.54 -12.17 6.62
N GLN A 182 22.97 -13.19 5.87
CA GLN A 182 24.11 -14.04 6.20
C GLN A 182 25.40 -13.72 5.42
N GLY A 183 25.41 -12.71 4.52
CA GLY A 183 26.59 -12.41 3.71
C GLY A 183 26.68 -10.95 3.22
N ASP A 184 27.89 -10.38 3.29
CA ASP A 184 28.17 -8.95 3.07
C ASP A 184 28.08 -8.44 1.61
N ALA A 185 27.76 -9.31 0.63
CA ALA A 185 28.18 -9.03 -0.76
C ALA A 185 27.13 -8.48 -1.72
N CYS A 186 25.87 -8.28 -1.34
CA CYS A 186 24.82 -7.92 -2.32
C CYS A 186 23.80 -6.85 -1.89
N ASN A 187 24.16 -5.99 -0.95
CA ASN A 187 23.21 -5.07 -0.31
C ASN A 187 22.67 -3.97 -1.24
N SER A 188 23.47 -3.40 -2.14
CA SER A 188 23.13 -2.15 -2.82
C SER A 188 21.96 -2.21 -3.82
N LEU A 189 21.73 -3.34 -4.51
CA LEU A 189 20.64 -3.46 -5.48
C LEU A 189 19.27 -3.74 -4.81
N PHE A 190 19.31 -4.40 -3.65
CA PHE A 190 18.08 -4.72 -2.90
C PHE A 190 17.61 -3.57 -2.04
N GLU A 191 18.51 -2.71 -1.56
CA GLU A 191 18.21 -1.48 -0.82
C GLU A 191 17.33 -0.51 -1.61
N ILE A 192 17.39 -0.58 -2.94
CA ILE A 192 16.59 0.25 -3.85
C ILE A 192 15.12 -0.24 -3.96
N HIS A 193 14.81 -1.49 -3.52
CA HIS A 193 13.45 -2.00 -3.63
C HIS A 193 12.55 -1.41 -2.53
N PRO A 194 11.31 -0.93 -2.85
CA PRO A 194 10.44 -0.25 -1.90
C PRO A 194 10.17 -1.05 -0.61
N MET A 195 10.04 -2.37 -0.70
CA MET A 195 9.78 -3.23 0.45
C MET A 195 11.00 -3.36 1.37
N MET A 196 12.22 -3.39 0.79
CA MET A 196 13.46 -3.38 1.57
C MET A 196 13.65 -2.05 2.28
N PHE A 197 13.42 -0.97 1.57
CA PHE A 197 13.50 0.36 2.14
C PHE A 197 12.54 0.52 3.33
N MET A 198 11.30 0.04 3.24
CA MET A 198 10.37 0.04 4.37
C MET A 198 10.88 -0.77 5.57
N ARG A 199 11.54 -1.92 5.33
CA ARG A 199 12.14 -2.70 6.40
C ARG A 199 13.29 -1.95 7.06
N MET A 200 14.20 -1.37 6.27
CA MET A 200 15.33 -0.60 6.79
C MET A 200 14.86 0.64 7.58
N LEU A 201 13.77 1.28 7.13
CA LEU A 201 13.11 2.34 7.91
C LEU A 201 12.63 1.81 9.27
N ALA A 202 12.02 0.61 9.29
CA ALA A 202 11.54 -0.01 10.52
C ALA A 202 12.67 -0.37 11.49
N GLU A 203 13.81 -0.81 10.98
CA GLU A 203 15.00 -1.12 11.78
C GLU A 203 15.66 0.15 12.39
N GLY A 204 15.27 1.35 11.93
CA GLY A 204 15.75 2.64 12.48
C GLY A 204 17.24 2.92 12.26
N THR A 205 17.86 2.18 11.33
CA THR A 205 19.32 2.25 11.07
C THR A 205 19.71 3.26 10.00
N LEU A 206 18.72 3.84 9.29
CA LEU A 206 18.96 4.70 8.13
C LEU A 206 19.34 6.13 8.54
N GLN A 207 20.35 6.66 7.84
CA GLN A 207 20.66 8.09 7.90
C GLN A 207 19.72 8.91 7.01
N PRO A 208 19.56 10.22 7.25
CA PRO A 208 18.69 11.07 6.43
C PRO A 208 18.98 11.03 4.92
N VAL A 209 20.25 10.80 4.55
CA VAL A 209 20.65 10.65 3.14
C VAL A 209 20.10 9.34 2.55
N ASP A 210 20.16 8.25 3.30
CA ASP A 210 19.66 6.94 2.87
C ASP A 210 18.15 6.97 2.71
N ILE A 211 17.43 7.68 3.61
CA ILE A 211 16.00 7.92 3.49
C ILE A 211 15.67 8.65 2.19
N ALA A 212 16.40 9.73 1.88
CA ALA A 212 16.17 10.48 0.65
C ALA A 212 16.44 9.62 -0.62
N ILE A 213 17.46 8.78 -0.59
CA ILE A 213 17.78 7.85 -1.70
C ILE A 213 16.64 6.81 -1.84
N GLY A 214 16.19 6.23 -0.75
CA GLY A 214 15.10 5.25 -0.74
C GLY A 214 13.76 5.83 -1.23
N GLU A 215 13.44 7.07 -0.84
CA GLU A 215 12.27 7.79 -1.34
C GLU A 215 12.37 8.08 -2.84
N CYS A 216 13.52 8.56 -3.33
CA CYS A 216 13.76 8.78 -4.75
C CYS A 216 13.64 7.47 -5.54
N ALA A 217 14.20 6.38 -5.05
CA ALA A 217 14.10 5.06 -5.65
C ALA A 217 12.63 4.59 -5.70
N SER A 218 11.90 4.72 -4.60
CA SER A 218 10.48 4.37 -4.52
C SER A 218 9.64 5.19 -5.51
N MET A 219 9.93 6.47 -5.66
CA MET A 219 9.28 7.32 -6.67
C MET A 219 9.58 6.83 -8.09
N CYS A 220 10.82 6.47 -8.40
CA CYS A 220 11.20 5.91 -9.70
C CYS A 220 10.45 4.59 -9.98
N TRP A 221 10.35 3.70 -9.00
CA TRP A 221 9.57 2.47 -9.09
C TRP A 221 8.07 2.76 -9.35
N ALA A 222 7.48 3.69 -8.60
CA ALA A 222 6.09 4.09 -8.79
C ALA A 222 5.83 4.62 -10.20
N LEU A 223 6.67 5.50 -10.71
CA LEU A 223 6.57 6.04 -12.06
C LEU A 223 6.76 4.97 -13.14
N LEU A 224 7.74 4.09 -12.98
CA LEU A 224 7.98 2.99 -13.90
C LEU A 224 6.73 2.11 -14.04
N PHE A 225 6.17 1.64 -12.92
CA PHE A 225 4.99 0.79 -12.95
C PHE A 225 3.72 1.51 -13.37
N LEU A 226 3.57 2.80 -13.05
CA LEU A 226 2.50 3.62 -13.59
C LEU A 226 2.56 3.69 -15.13
N CYS A 227 3.74 3.93 -15.68
CA CYS A 227 3.95 3.96 -17.13
C CYS A 227 3.69 2.60 -17.78
N LEU A 228 4.21 1.52 -17.21
CA LEU A 228 3.97 0.14 -17.70
C LEU A 228 2.49 -0.22 -17.66
N GLY A 229 1.81 0.08 -16.55
CA GLY A 229 0.37 -0.13 -16.40
C GLY A 229 -0.43 0.68 -17.42
N TRP A 230 -0.07 1.94 -17.64
CA TRP A 230 -0.71 2.79 -18.65
C TRP A 230 -0.51 2.25 -20.06
N ILE A 231 0.71 1.88 -20.44
CA ILE A 231 1.00 1.33 -21.78
C ILE A 231 0.21 0.03 -22.00
N SER A 232 0.19 -0.85 -21.01
CA SER A 232 -0.59 -2.09 -21.07
C SER A 232 -2.09 -1.81 -21.21
N PHE A 233 -2.63 -0.90 -20.39
CA PHE A 233 -4.03 -0.52 -20.43
C PHE A 233 -4.42 0.14 -21.76
N ARG A 234 -3.57 1.02 -22.31
CA ARG A 234 -3.81 1.67 -23.59
C ARG A 234 -3.87 0.69 -24.76
N ARG A 235 -3.01 -0.34 -24.74
CA ARG A 235 -2.95 -1.40 -25.77
C ARG A 235 -4.01 -2.48 -25.60
N CYS A 236 -4.74 -2.44 -24.47
CA CYS A 236 -5.79 -3.41 -24.20
C CYS A 236 -6.91 -3.29 -25.24
N GLU A 237 -7.18 -4.39 -25.97
CA GLU A 237 -8.42 -4.51 -26.72
C GLU A 237 -9.57 -4.71 -25.72
N LEU A 238 -10.43 -3.73 -25.61
CA LEU A 238 -11.62 -3.77 -24.77
C LEU A 238 -12.79 -4.38 -25.57
N ARG A 239 -12.65 -5.68 -25.94
CA ARG A 239 -13.72 -6.43 -26.61
C ARG A 239 -14.77 -6.90 -25.64
#